data_914a9762b3eaf39950b5a982ef449380
#
_entry.id   914a9762b3eaf39950b5a982ef449380
#
_cell.length_a   1.000
_cell.length_b   1.000
_cell.length_c   1.000
_cell.angle_alpha   90.00
_cell.angle_beta   90.00
_cell.angle_gamma   90.00
#
_symmetry.space_group_name_H-M   'P 1'
#
loop_
_entity.id
_entity.type
_entity.pdbx_description
1 polymer ?
#
loop_
_entity_poly.entity_id
_entity_poly.type
_entity_poly.pdbx_seq_one_letter_code
_entity_poly.pdbx_strand_id
1 'polypeptide(L)'
;MFTFSVMGDSISSFEGTSPENYAVAYPMPDSGVYRRDDMWWAHFERLTGNTMVCNDSYSGSRVSETGSRPLWSAFVSDSRIARLKGDAVIVFGGTNDFGQRAEGAAPLAIFEAAYTLLIKKIRKALPHAVAYFCMPPVRLDWELTEKNDCGWTQLDLQHSVRSMVASAHAADRNIRAIDLSEIAVEDILADRLHPNKKGMEAIASCIARHI
;
A
#
# COMPACT_ATOMS: atom_id res chain seq x y z
N MET A 1 -14.28 17.31 4.36
CA MET A 1 -12.84 17.15 4.69
C MET A 1 -12.72 16.24 5.89
N PHE A 2 -11.76 15.32 5.88
CA PHE A 2 -11.54 14.32 6.93
C PHE A 2 -10.02 14.15 7.16
N THR A 3 -9.67 13.49 8.27
CA THR A 3 -8.30 13.11 8.59
C THR A 3 -8.02 11.67 8.20
N PHE A 4 -6.80 11.36 7.73
CA PHE A 4 -6.48 9.99 7.33
C PHE A 4 -5.09 9.53 7.76
N SER A 5 -4.96 8.22 7.96
CA SER A 5 -3.69 7.53 8.10
C SER A 5 -3.34 6.81 6.80
N VAL A 6 -2.05 6.73 6.49
CA VAL A 6 -1.49 5.86 5.45
C VAL A 6 -0.82 4.67 6.13
N MET A 7 -1.15 3.47 5.71
CA MET A 7 -0.43 2.24 6.04
C MET A 7 0.17 1.68 4.75
N GLY A 8 1.49 1.78 4.61
CA GLY A 8 2.14 1.52 3.34
C GLY A 8 3.49 0.81 3.44
N ASP A 9 4.06 0.58 2.26
CA ASP A 9 5.41 0.06 2.05
C ASP A 9 6.35 1.15 1.49
N SER A 10 7.32 0.76 0.62
CA SER A 10 8.26 1.68 -0.03
C SER A 10 7.57 2.78 -0.83
N ILE A 11 6.46 2.48 -1.51
CA ILE A 11 5.75 3.42 -2.38
C ILE A 11 5.16 4.61 -1.59
N SER A 12 4.92 4.44 -0.31
CA SER A 12 4.34 5.46 0.57
C SER A 12 5.30 6.03 1.59
N SER A 13 6.51 5.46 1.74
CA SER A 13 7.49 5.86 2.75
C SER A 13 8.32 7.06 2.28
N PHE A 14 8.52 8.04 3.18
CA PHE A 14 9.36 9.21 2.92
C PHE A 14 10.07 9.62 4.20
N GLU A 15 11.35 10.01 4.08
CA GLU A 15 12.17 10.48 5.18
C GLU A 15 11.49 11.63 5.96
N GLY A 16 11.52 11.53 7.28
CA GLY A 16 10.90 12.53 8.18
C GLY A 16 9.37 12.50 8.26
N THR A 17 8.69 11.60 7.51
CA THR A 17 7.22 11.42 7.62
C THR A 17 6.82 10.04 8.11
N SER A 18 7.60 9.02 7.76
CA SER A 18 7.50 7.68 8.38
C SER A 18 8.17 7.71 9.76
N PRO A 19 7.87 6.77 10.68
CA PRO A 19 8.53 6.69 11.97
C PRO A 19 10.07 6.63 11.85
N GLU A 20 10.78 7.25 12.78
CA GLU A 20 12.24 7.48 12.71
C GLU A 20 13.07 6.20 12.49
N ASN A 21 12.63 5.07 13.03
CA ASN A 21 13.33 3.79 12.90
C ASN A 21 12.86 2.95 11.68
N TYR A 22 12.01 3.53 10.82
CA TYR A 22 11.51 2.82 9.65
C TYR A 22 12.47 2.98 8.46
N ALA A 23 12.66 1.89 7.72
CA ALA A 23 13.28 1.98 6.41
C ALA A 23 12.36 2.76 5.46
N VAL A 24 12.94 3.70 4.70
CA VAL A 24 12.22 4.53 3.74
C VAL A 24 12.82 4.37 2.34
N ALA A 25 12.02 4.58 1.30
CA ALA A 25 12.48 4.55 -0.08
C ALA A 25 12.71 5.95 -0.65
N TYR A 26 11.91 6.92 -0.22
CA TYR A 26 12.02 8.29 -0.72
C TYR A 26 12.62 9.23 0.33
N PRO A 27 13.43 10.24 -0.11
CA PRO A 27 13.69 10.64 -1.49
C PRO A 27 14.49 9.59 -2.26
N MET A 28 14.15 9.39 -3.56
CA MET A 28 14.78 8.37 -4.41
C MET A 28 15.48 9.07 -5.59
N PRO A 29 16.77 8.79 -5.84
CA PRO A 29 17.47 9.27 -7.03
C PRO A 29 16.70 8.92 -8.31
N ASP A 30 16.76 9.79 -9.31
CA ASP A 30 16.18 9.62 -10.66
C ASP A 30 14.65 9.49 -10.72
N SER A 31 13.96 9.49 -9.57
CA SER A 31 12.48 9.44 -9.54
C SER A 31 11.83 10.82 -9.74
N GLY A 32 12.56 11.91 -9.50
CA GLY A 32 11.99 13.26 -9.41
C GLY A 32 11.20 13.52 -8.11
N VAL A 33 11.19 12.57 -7.18
CA VAL A 33 10.52 12.65 -5.87
C VAL A 33 11.56 12.95 -4.80
N TYR A 34 11.77 14.23 -4.52
CA TYR A 34 12.83 14.69 -3.62
C TYR A 34 12.30 15.38 -2.36
N ARG A 35 11.02 15.74 -2.34
CA ARG A 35 10.38 16.44 -1.23
C ARG A 35 9.09 15.74 -0.83
N ARG A 36 8.70 15.94 0.43
CA ARG A 36 7.41 15.48 0.97
C ARG A 36 6.24 15.78 0.01
N ASP A 37 6.25 16.98 -0.55
CA ASP A 37 5.18 17.47 -1.41
C ASP A 37 5.09 16.76 -2.77
N ASP A 38 6.11 16.00 -3.15
CA ASP A 38 6.11 15.20 -4.37
C ASP A 38 5.45 13.80 -4.16
N MET A 39 5.15 13.41 -2.92
CA MET A 39 4.54 12.11 -2.59
C MET A 39 3.05 12.06 -2.92
N TRP A 40 2.53 10.88 -3.27
CA TRP A 40 1.13 10.69 -3.65
C TRP A 40 0.14 11.17 -2.57
N TRP A 41 0.41 10.91 -1.31
CA TRP A 41 -0.47 11.32 -0.22
C TRP A 41 -0.45 12.84 -0.01
N ALA A 42 0.64 13.54 -0.31
CA ALA A 42 0.68 15.01 -0.29
C ALA A 42 -0.07 15.61 -1.50
N HIS A 43 0.02 14.98 -2.68
CA HIS A 43 -0.83 15.35 -3.81
C HIS A 43 -2.31 15.12 -3.48
N PHE A 44 -2.65 13.99 -2.84
CA PHE A 44 -4.02 13.70 -2.40
C PHE A 44 -4.53 14.73 -1.39
N GLU A 45 -3.72 15.16 -0.41
CA GLU A 45 -4.05 16.28 0.50
C GLU A 45 -4.43 17.54 -0.29
N ARG A 46 -3.62 17.93 -1.27
CA ARG A 46 -3.87 19.14 -2.09
C ARG A 46 -5.11 19.02 -2.98
N LEU A 47 -5.36 17.85 -3.55
CA LEU A 47 -6.51 17.63 -4.42
C LEU A 47 -7.84 17.63 -3.68
N THR A 48 -7.84 17.15 -2.44
CA THR A 48 -9.09 16.88 -1.71
C THR A 48 -9.33 17.79 -0.50
N GLY A 49 -8.30 18.45 -0.01
CA GLY A 49 -8.34 19.21 1.25
C GLY A 49 -8.33 18.32 2.50
N ASN A 50 -8.20 17.00 2.36
CA ASN A 50 -8.05 16.06 3.48
C ASN A 50 -6.66 16.20 4.11
N THR A 51 -6.48 15.76 5.36
CA THR A 51 -5.22 15.91 6.09
C THR A 51 -4.68 14.58 6.56
N MET A 52 -3.44 14.27 6.20
CA MET A 52 -2.73 13.09 6.71
C MET A 52 -2.28 13.32 8.16
N VAL A 53 -2.71 12.46 9.07
CA VAL A 53 -2.38 12.52 10.51
C VAL A 53 -1.40 11.44 10.95
N CYS A 54 -1.15 10.44 10.11
CA CYS A 54 -0.17 9.40 10.35
C CYS A 54 0.30 8.80 9.03
N ASN A 55 1.61 8.67 8.85
CA ASN A 55 2.21 7.86 7.80
C ASN A 55 2.94 6.67 8.44
N ASP A 56 2.29 5.52 8.47
CA ASP A 56 2.88 4.27 8.93
C ASP A 56 3.32 3.43 7.72
N SER A 57 4.39 3.87 7.04
CA SER A 57 4.93 3.20 5.86
C SER A 57 6.36 2.76 6.06
N TYR A 58 6.62 1.46 5.85
CA TYR A 58 7.95 0.83 6.01
C TYR A 58 8.40 0.22 4.69
N SER A 59 9.54 0.68 4.16
CA SER A 59 10.08 0.20 2.88
C SER A 59 10.40 -1.29 2.91
N GLY A 60 9.86 -2.05 1.95
CA GLY A 60 10.05 -3.49 1.84
C GLY A 60 9.17 -4.31 2.77
N SER A 61 8.26 -3.70 3.55
CA SER A 61 7.36 -4.47 4.40
C SER A 61 6.32 -5.24 3.58
N ARG A 62 5.98 -6.43 4.07
CA ARG A 62 4.91 -7.29 3.55
C ARG A 62 3.65 -7.12 4.39
N VAL A 63 2.52 -7.51 3.83
CA VAL A 63 1.29 -7.67 4.61
C VAL A 63 1.45 -8.83 5.58
N SER A 64 2.03 -9.94 5.11
CA SER A 64 2.34 -11.13 5.90
C SER A 64 3.63 -10.99 6.71
N GLU A 65 3.76 -11.81 7.75
CA GLU A 65 4.98 -11.93 8.56
C GLU A 65 6.02 -12.86 7.90
N THR A 66 6.26 -12.66 6.59
CA THR A 66 7.25 -13.40 5.80
C THR A 66 8.36 -12.48 5.31
N GLY A 67 9.43 -13.05 4.76
CA GLY A 67 10.59 -12.28 4.26
C GLY A 67 11.59 -11.94 5.35
N SER A 68 12.57 -11.10 5.02
CA SER A 68 13.72 -10.78 5.89
C SER A 68 13.50 -9.55 6.78
N ARG A 69 12.44 -8.79 6.55
CA ARG A 69 12.14 -7.60 7.37
C ARG A 69 11.72 -8.01 8.79
N PRO A 70 11.97 -7.17 9.81
CA PRO A 70 11.53 -7.45 11.17
C PRO A 70 10.03 -7.74 11.22
N LEU A 71 9.59 -8.75 11.96
CA LEU A 71 8.17 -9.16 12.06
C LEU A 71 7.24 -8.00 12.45
N TRP A 72 7.71 -7.08 13.30
CA TRP A 72 6.93 -5.90 13.68
C TRP A 72 6.68 -4.93 12.51
N SER A 73 7.41 -5.03 11.40
CA SER A 73 7.19 -4.22 10.20
C SER A 73 6.08 -4.75 9.29
N ALA A 74 5.61 -5.98 9.49
CA ALA A 74 4.47 -6.53 8.74
C ALA A 74 3.21 -5.69 8.96
N PHE A 75 2.37 -5.55 7.94
CA PHE A 75 1.14 -4.78 8.06
C PHE A 75 0.20 -5.35 9.12
N VAL A 76 0.20 -6.67 9.34
CA VAL A 76 -0.60 -7.32 10.38
C VAL A 76 -0.09 -7.10 11.81
N SER A 77 1.08 -6.49 11.99
CA SER A 77 1.66 -6.24 13.31
C SER A 77 0.77 -5.31 14.15
N ASP A 78 0.53 -5.69 15.40
CA ASP A 78 -0.27 -4.89 16.34
C ASP A 78 0.35 -3.52 16.61
N SER A 79 1.68 -3.42 16.59
CA SER A 79 2.38 -2.14 16.78
C SER A 79 2.11 -1.15 15.66
N ARG A 80 1.96 -1.61 14.41
CA ARG A 80 1.59 -0.77 13.26
C ARG A 80 0.11 -0.38 13.32
N ILE A 81 -0.78 -1.35 13.61
CA ILE A 81 -2.22 -1.08 13.76
C ILE A 81 -2.48 -0.03 14.84
N ALA A 82 -1.78 -0.11 15.98
CA ALA A 82 -1.94 0.81 17.11
C ALA A 82 -1.54 2.27 16.79
N ARG A 83 -0.79 2.50 15.72
CA ARG A 83 -0.37 3.85 15.28
C ARG A 83 -1.42 4.54 14.41
N LEU A 84 -2.33 3.77 13.79
CA LEU A 84 -3.35 4.30 12.90
C LEU A 84 -4.38 5.14 13.67
N LYS A 85 -4.81 6.24 13.06
CA LYS A 85 -5.78 7.18 13.63
C LYS A 85 -6.48 8.00 12.53
N GLY A 86 -7.49 8.78 12.90
CA GLY A 86 -8.23 9.62 11.97
C GLY A 86 -9.53 8.99 11.48
N ASP A 87 -10.18 9.67 10.57
CA ASP A 87 -11.51 9.32 10.04
C ASP A 87 -11.42 8.26 8.93
N ALA A 88 -10.23 8.09 8.34
CA ALA A 88 -9.97 7.12 7.30
C ALA A 88 -8.59 6.48 7.43
N VAL A 89 -8.43 5.28 6.87
CA VAL A 89 -7.15 4.60 6.68
C VAL A 89 -7.02 4.22 5.21
N ILE A 90 -5.92 4.60 4.56
CA ILE A 90 -5.57 4.17 3.22
C ILE A 90 -4.45 3.13 3.33
N VAL A 91 -4.75 1.90 2.97
CA VAL A 91 -3.82 0.75 2.99
C VAL A 91 -3.30 0.53 1.59
N PHE A 92 -1.98 0.65 1.42
CA PHE A 92 -1.32 0.46 0.13
C PHE A 92 -0.13 -0.47 0.27
N GLY A 93 -0.32 -1.75 -0.01
CA GLY A 93 0.70 -2.79 0.11
C GLY A 93 0.28 -4.12 -0.52
N GLY A 94 1.19 -5.11 -0.43
CA GLY A 94 1.03 -6.44 -1.00
C GLY A 94 2.02 -6.73 -2.15
N THR A 95 2.58 -5.70 -2.79
CA THR A 95 3.57 -5.89 -3.85
C THR A 95 4.84 -6.61 -3.37
N ASN A 96 5.22 -6.45 -2.11
CA ASN A 96 6.35 -7.16 -1.51
C ASN A 96 6.05 -8.62 -1.16
N ASP A 97 4.79 -8.95 -0.87
CA ASP A 97 4.35 -10.34 -0.72
C ASP A 97 4.41 -11.08 -2.06
N PHE A 98 4.03 -10.41 -3.16
CA PHE A 98 4.17 -10.97 -4.52
C PHE A 98 5.62 -11.28 -4.86
N GLY A 99 6.56 -10.41 -4.53
CA GLY A 99 7.97 -10.71 -4.75
C GLY A 99 8.92 -9.58 -4.47
N GLN A 100 10.00 -9.96 -3.82
CA GLN A 100 11.22 -9.19 -3.67
C GLN A 100 12.34 -10.07 -4.22
N ARG A 101 12.94 -9.68 -5.37
CA ARG A 101 13.87 -10.54 -6.13
C ARG A 101 14.94 -11.25 -5.29
N ALA A 102 15.43 -10.61 -4.24
CA ALA A 102 16.43 -11.17 -3.34
C ALA A 102 15.86 -12.04 -2.22
N GLU A 103 14.58 -11.92 -1.90
CA GLU A 103 13.94 -12.51 -0.72
C GLU A 103 12.79 -13.48 -1.08
N GLY A 104 12.50 -13.62 -2.39
CA GLY A 104 11.39 -14.42 -2.88
C GLY A 104 10.01 -13.84 -2.58
N ALA A 105 8.98 -14.65 -2.80
CA ALA A 105 7.58 -14.31 -2.55
C ALA A 105 7.05 -14.94 -1.25
N ALA A 106 5.94 -14.41 -0.75
CA ALA A 106 5.11 -15.14 0.22
C ALA A 106 4.28 -16.20 -0.51
N PRO A 107 3.99 -17.36 0.09
CA PRO A 107 2.94 -18.24 -0.43
C PRO A 107 1.60 -17.51 -0.48
N LEU A 108 0.85 -17.67 -1.59
CA LEU A 108 -0.42 -16.93 -1.80
C LEU A 108 -1.41 -17.11 -0.63
N ALA A 109 -1.56 -18.34 -0.13
CA ALA A 109 -2.46 -18.60 0.99
C ALA A 109 -2.04 -17.90 2.29
N ILE A 110 -0.73 -17.69 2.51
CA ILE A 110 -0.22 -16.93 3.66
C ILE A 110 -0.53 -15.44 3.49
N PHE A 111 -0.32 -14.90 2.28
CA PHE A 111 -0.71 -13.52 1.96
C PHE A 111 -2.21 -13.28 2.18
N GLU A 112 -3.07 -14.15 1.64
CA GLU A 112 -4.53 -14.02 1.77
C GLU A 112 -5.01 -14.10 3.23
N ALA A 113 -4.45 -15.03 4.00
CA ALA A 113 -4.75 -15.13 5.43
C ALA A 113 -4.32 -13.87 6.20
N ALA A 114 -3.11 -13.34 5.91
CA ALA A 114 -2.59 -12.12 6.51
C ALA A 114 -3.44 -10.90 6.11
N TYR A 115 -3.82 -10.78 4.83
CA TYR A 115 -4.64 -9.65 4.37
C TYR A 115 -6.04 -9.65 5.01
N THR A 116 -6.64 -10.83 5.12
CA THR A 116 -7.92 -10.99 5.82
C THR A 116 -7.80 -10.61 7.30
N LEU A 117 -6.71 -11.00 7.96
CA LEU A 117 -6.42 -10.63 9.34
C LEU A 117 -6.20 -9.11 9.48
N LEU A 118 -5.48 -8.49 8.54
CA LEU A 118 -5.26 -7.05 8.49
C LEU A 118 -6.57 -6.27 8.46
N ILE A 119 -7.50 -6.65 7.57
CA ILE A 119 -8.83 -6.03 7.49
C ILE A 119 -9.54 -6.10 8.85
N LYS A 120 -9.56 -7.27 9.48
CA LYS A 120 -10.20 -7.47 10.80
C LYS A 120 -9.54 -6.61 11.89
N LYS A 121 -8.22 -6.54 11.92
CA LYS A 121 -7.48 -5.76 12.93
C LYS A 121 -7.73 -4.26 12.77
N ILE A 122 -7.69 -3.72 11.55
CA ILE A 122 -7.99 -2.30 11.28
C ILE A 122 -9.42 -1.97 11.72
N ARG A 123 -10.40 -2.80 11.35
CA ARG A 123 -11.80 -2.57 11.75
C ARG A 123 -12.02 -2.63 13.25
N LYS A 124 -11.32 -3.54 13.93
CA LYS A 124 -11.38 -3.61 15.41
C LYS A 124 -10.75 -2.38 16.07
N ALA A 125 -9.62 -1.90 15.55
CA ALA A 125 -8.89 -0.76 16.13
C ALA A 125 -9.59 0.58 15.84
N LEU A 126 -10.20 0.73 14.65
CA LEU A 126 -10.81 1.96 14.15
C LEU A 126 -12.24 1.70 13.67
N PRO A 127 -13.20 1.39 14.57
CA PRO A 127 -14.55 0.96 14.19
C PRO A 127 -15.37 2.03 13.46
N HIS A 128 -15.02 3.31 13.59
CA HIS A 128 -15.73 4.42 12.95
C HIS A 128 -15.05 4.93 11.66
N ALA A 129 -13.78 4.59 11.45
CA ALA A 129 -13.06 5.04 10.27
C ALA A 129 -13.49 4.27 9.01
N VAL A 130 -13.37 4.90 7.85
CA VAL A 130 -13.45 4.21 6.56
C VAL A 130 -12.08 3.65 6.22
N ALA A 131 -12.01 2.36 5.91
CA ALA A 131 -10.77 1.69 5.51
C ALA A 131 -10.76 1.45 3.99
N TYR A 132 -9.85 2.12 3.31
CA TYR A 132 -9.63 1.99 1.87
C TYR A 132 -8.44 1.09 1.61
N PHE A 133 -8.64 0.02 0.85
CA PHE A 133 -7.61 -0.95 0.49
C PHE A 133 -7.27 -0.80 -0.99
N CYS A 134 -6.07 -0.34 -1.28
CA CYS A 134 -5.59 -0.16 -2.64
C CYS A 134 -5.12 -1.48 -3.24
N MET A 135 -5.67 -1.86 -4.40
CA MET A 135 -5.06 -2.88 -5.23
C MET A 135 -3.79 -2.29 -5.85
N PRO A 136 -2.62 -2.91 -5.65
CA PRO A 136 -1.36 -2.36 -6.17
C PRO A 136 -1.39 -2.19 -7.69
N PRO A 137 -0.77 -1.12 -8.23
CA PRO A 137 -0.55 -1.00 -9.66
C PRO A 137 0.36 -2.12 -10.17
N VAL A 138 0.35 -2.33 -11.46
CA VAL A 138 1.27 -3.27 -12.11
C VAL A 138 2.71 -2.79 -11.94
N ARG A 139 3.62 -3.71 -11.66
CA ARG A 139 5.07 -3.48 -11.69
C ARG A 139 5.64 -4.02 -13.00
N LEU A 140 6.67 -3.37 -13.54
CA LEU A 140 7.26 -3.71 -14.84
C LEU A 140 8.54 -4.55 -14.75
N ASP A 141 9.00 -4.87 -13.54
CA ASP A 141 10.16 -5.75 -13.31
C ASP A 141 9.77 -7.25 -13.33
N TRP A 142 8.46 -7.55 -13.45
CA TRP A 142 7.85 -8.84 -13.77
C TRP A 142 6.80 -8.68 -14.85
N GLU A 143 6.66 -9.66 -15.73
CA GLU A 143 5.52 -9.72 -16.63
C GLU A 143 4.22 -9.97 -15.85
N LEU A 144 3.10 -9.45 -16.36
CA LEU A 144 1.80 -9.50 -15.67
C LEU A 144 1.35 -10.94 -15.33
N THR A 145 1.66 -11.88 -16.23
CA THR A 145 1.28 -13.30 -16.11
C THR A 145 2.46 -14.19 -15.72
N GLU A 146 3.64 -13.62 -15.49
CA GLU A 146 4.80 -14.35 -15.01
C GLU A 146 4.57 -14.79 -13.56
N LYS A 147 4.82 -16.07 -13.31
CA LYS A 147 4.72 -16.63 -11.96
C LYS A 147 5.97 -16.31 -11.16
N ASN A 148 5.75 -15.89 -9.93
CA ASN A 148 6.82 -15.77 -8.95
C ASN A 148 7.30 -17.17 -8.47
N ASP A 149 8.28 -17.20 -7.58
CA ASP A 149 8.87 -18.42 -7.02
C ASP A 149 7.90 -19.26 -6.16
N CYS A 150 6.75 -18.69 -5.77
CA CYS A 150 5.65 -19.39 -5.10
C CYS A 150 4.50 -19.76 -6.05
N GLY A 151 4.67 -19.56 -7.36
CA GLY A 151 3.77 -20.07 -8.41
C GLY A 151 2.54 -19.21 -8.71
N TRP A 152 2.46 -17.94 -8.24
CA TRP A 152 1.36 -17.01 -8.50
C TRP A 152 1.82 -15.75 -9.22
N THR A 153 0.89 -14.98 -9.78
CA THR A 153 1.11 -13.87 -10.71
C THR A 153 0.69 -12.53 -10.09
N GLN A 154 1.02 -11.41 -10.77
CA GLN A 154 0.49 -10.09 -10.39
C GLN A 154 -1.04 -10.03 -10.52
N LEU A 155 -1.62 -10.77 -11.47
CA LEU A 155 -3.08 -10.88 -11.61
C LEU A 155 -3.70 -11.58 -10.40
N ASP A 156 -3.05 -12.62 -9.88
CA ASP A 156 -3.51 -13.31 -8.66
C ASP A 156 -3.47 -12.37 -7.45
N LEU A 157 -2.43 -11.51 -7.31
CA LEU A 157 -2.37 -10.48 -6.28
C LEU A 157 -3.59 -9.55 -6.34
N GLN A 158 -3.86 -8.97 -7.52
CA GLN A 158 -4.95 -8.03 -7.72
C GLN A 158 -6.30 -8.70 -7.48
N HIS A 159 -6.48 -9.93 -7.99
CA HIS A 159 -7.71 -10.72 -7.80
C HIS A 159 -7.95 -11.03 -6.32
N SER A 160 -6.94 -11.48 -5.59
CA SER A 160 -7.03 -11.80 -4.16
C SER A 160 -7.41 -10.58 -3.34
N VAL A 161 -6.73 -9.44 -3.53
CA VAL A 161 -7.07 -8.21 -2.81
C VAL A 161 -8.50 -7.78 -3.11
N ARG A 162 -8.90 -7.77 -4.39
CA ARG A 162 -10.26 -7.41 -4.80
C ARG A 162 -11.31 -8.31 -4.15
N SER A 163 -11.09 -9.62 -4.17
CA SER A 163 -12.03 -10.61 -3.63
C SER A 163 -12.19 -10.49 -2.11
N MET A 164 -11.05 -10.38 -1.39
CA MET A 164 -11.07 -10.24 0.07
C MET A 164 -11.75 -8.95 0.52
N VAL A 165 -11.44 -7.82 -0.14
CA VAL A 165 -12.06 -6.53 0.19
C VAL A 165 -13.54 -6.51 -0.17
N ALA A 166 -13.96 -7.08 -1.31
CA ALA A 166 -15.36 -7.19 -1.70
C ALA A 166 -16.16 -8.04 -0.71
N SER A 167 -15.61 -9.16 -0.26
CA SER A 167 -16.22 -10.01 0.76
C SER A 167 -16.40 -9.27 2.09
N ALA A 168 -15.37 -8.53 2.52
CA ALA A 168 -15.43 -7.73 3.74
C ALA A 168 -16.39 -6.54 3.62
N HIS A 169 -16.44 -5.87 2.46
CA HIS A 169 -17.37 -4.79 2.16
C HIS A 169 -18.85 -5.22 2.26
N ALA A 170 -19.15 -6.44 1.86
CA ALA A 170 -20.52 -6.98 1.96
C ALA A 170 -21.01 -7.02 3.41
N ALA A 171 -20.10 -7.26 4.37
CA ALA A 171 -20.40 -7.29 5.80
C ALA A 171 -20.26 -5.90 6.47
N ASP A 172 -19.37 -5.04 5.97
CA ASP A 172 -19.10 -3.70 6.53
C ASP A 172 -18.82 -2.69 5.43
N ARG A 173 -19.76 -1.76 5.20
CA ARG A 173 -19.69 -0.73 4.16
C ARG A 173 -18.58 0.29 4.34
N ASN A 174 -17.95 0.34 5.52
CA ASN A 174 -16.77 1.16 5.77
C ASN A 174 -15.46 0.52 5.29
N ILE A 175 -15.51 -0.66 4.69
CA ILE A 175 -14.39 -1.30 4.01
C ILE A 175 -14.58 -1.09 2.51
N ARG A 176 -13.61 -0.45 1.83
CA ARG A 176 -13.72 -0.09 0.42
C ARG A 176 -12.44 -0.44 -0.34
N ALA A 177 -12.59 -0.84 -1.59
CA ALA A 177 -11.47 -1.06 -2.50
C ALA A 177 -11.19 0.20 -3.32
N ILE A 178 -9.90 0.43 -3.63
CA ILE A 178 -9.45 1.39 -4.64
C ILE A 178 -8.61 0.61 -5.65
N ASP A 179 -9.01 0.64 -6.91
CA ASP A 179 -8.31 -0.07 -7.97
C ASP A 179 -7.23 0.81 -8.59
N LEU A 180 -5.96 0.61 -8.16
CA LEU A 180 -4.82 1.28 -8.76
C LEU A 180 -4.25 0.50 -9.97
N SER A 181 -4.74 -0.71 -10.24
CA SER A 181 -4.29 -1.51 -11.39
C SER A 181 -4.74 -0.92 -12.74
N GLU A 182 -5.70 0.01 -12.73
CA GLU A 182 -6.14 0.76 -13.91
C GLU A 182 -5.15 1.84 -14.37
N ILE A 183 -4.14 2.16 -13.55
CA ILE A 183 -3.14 3.18 -13.89
C ILE A 183 -2.17 2.61 -14.93
N ALA A 184 -2.07 3.29 -16.08
CA ALA A 184 -1.03 2.99 -17.07
C ALA A 184 0.34 3.31 -16.47
N VAL A 185 1.26 2.34 -16.45
CA VAL A 185 2.50 2.44 -15.66
C VAL A 185 3.77 2.66 -16.48
N GLU A 186 3.69 2.66 -17.80
CA GLU A 186 4.84 2.62 -18.71
C GLU A 186 5.85 3.76 -18.50
N ASP A 187 5.36 5.00 -18.23
CA ASP A 187 6.21 6.19 -18.08
C ASP A 187 6.21 6.79 -16.67
N ILE A 188 5.64 6.08 -15.70
CA ILE A 188 5.43 6.60 -14.34
C ILE A 188 6.21 5.89 -13.26
N LEU A 189 7.06 4.93 -13.62
CA LEU A 189 7.94 4.21 -12.70
C LEU A 189 9.40 4.63 -12.90
N ALA A 190 10.13 4.85 -11.80
CA ALA A 190 11.54 5.24 -11.83
C ALA A 190 12.47 4.04 -12.09
N ASP A 191 12.18 2.89 -11.47
CA ASP A 191 12.99 1.68 -11.48
C ASP A 191 12.17 0.42 -11.85
N ARG A 192 11.08 0.60 -12.62
CA ARG A 192 10.12 -0.42 -13.02
C ARG A 192 9.21 -0.93 -11.89
N LEU A 193 9.34 -0.41 -10.67
CA LEU A 193 8.51 -0.73 -9.49
C LEU A 193 8.03 0.54 -8.78
N HIS A 194 8.96 1.43 -8.45
CA HIS A 194 8.66 2.60 -7.63
C HIS A 194 8.19 3.77 -8.50
N PRO A 195 7.08 4.43 -8.13
CA PRO A 195 6.58 5.58 -8.87
C PRO A 195 7.59 6.74 -8.93
N ASN A 196 7.72 7.33 -10.11
CA ASN A 196 8.34 8.64 -10.27
C ASN A 196 7.32 9.74 -9.92
N LYS A 197 7.72 11.02 -10.07
CA LYS A 197 6.84 12.15 -9.74
C LYS A 197 5.49 12.09 -10.45
N LYS A 198 5.45 11.74 -11.75
CA LYS A 198 4.19 11.57 -12.50
C LYS A 198 3.35 10.41 -11.95
N GLY A 199 4.00 9.33 -11.53
CA GLY A 199 3.35 8.19 -10.89
C GLY A 199 2.72 8.54 -9.56
N MET A 200 3.38 9.37 -8.75
CA MET A 200 2.81 9.87 -7.51
C MET A 200 1.55 10.71 -7.75
N GLU A 201 1.55 11.57 -8.76
CA GLU A 201 0.38 12.37 -9.18
C GLU A 201 -0.76 11.48 -9.70
N ALA A 202 -0.45 10.45 -10.50
CA ALA A 202 -1.43 9.51 -11.04
C ALA A 202 -2.11 8.70 -9.92
N ILE A 203 -1.34 8.18 -8.96
CA ILE A 203 -1.85 7.48 -7.79
C ILE A 203 -2.78 8.38 -6.98
N ALA A 204 -2.35 9.60 -6.65
CA ALA A 204 -3.16 10.55 -5.90
C ALA A 204 -4.49 10.87 -6.60
N SER A 205 -4.43 11.09 -7.92
CA SER A 205 -5.62 11.38 -8.74
C SER A 205 -6.57 10.19 -8.80
N CYS A 206 -6.04 8.98 -8.92
CA CYS A 206 -6.84 7.76 -8.89
C CYS A 206 -7.54 7.59 -7.53
N ILE A 207 -6.80 7.70 -6.42
CA ILE A 207 -7.37 7.62 -5.07
C ILE A 207 -8.44 8.69 -4.86
N ALA A 208 -8.21 9.93 -5.29
CA ALA A 208 -9.15 11.04 -5.13
C ALA A 208 -10.48 10.84 -5.87
N ARG A 209 -10.50 10.06 -6.97
CA ARG A 209 -11.75 9.73 -7.68
C ARG A 209 -12.60 8.69 -6.96
N HIS A 210 -12.03 7.92 -6.03
CA HIS A 210 -12.69 6.83 -5.33
C HIS A 210 -13.11 7.18 -3.89
N ILE A 211 -12.71 8.34 -3.40
CA ILE A 211 -12.99 8.84 -2.06
C ILE A 211 -13.89 10.07 -2.09
#